data_ff7326b45660365d4cfb2b68b44682ca
#
_entry.id   ff7326b45660365d4cfb2b68b44682ca
#
_cell.length_a   1.000
_cell.length_b   1.000
_cell.length_c   1.000
_cell.angle_alpha   90.00
_cell.angle_beta   90.00
_cell.angle_gamma   90.00
#
_symmetry.space_group_name_H-M   'P 1'
#
loop_
_entity.id
_entity.type
_entity.pdbx_description
1 polymer ?
#
loop_
_entity_poly.entity_id
_entity_poly.type
_entity_poly.pdbx_seq_one_letter_code
_entity_poly.pdbx_strand_id
1 'polypeptide(L)'
;MFKDRLRSTRITRGYTLQKTADAIGIALRSYQKYESGDSEPAFDYLVKLADLFEVPTDFLLGRDEYLKSLGVSVDVSPEGPPRHPKPQKNL
;
A
#
# COMPACT_ATOMS: atom_id res chain seq x y z
N MET A 1 -0.18 12.02 -6.76
CA MET A 1 -0.95 10.87 -6.97
C MET A 1 -0.52 9.69 -6.18
N PHE A 2 0.67 9.15 -6.41
CA PHE A 2 1.10 8.01 -5.62
C PHE A 2 1.17 8.35 -4.13
N LYS A 3 1.75 9.49 -3.78
CA LYS A 3 1.93 9.84 -2.38
C LYS A 3 0.60 9.97 -1.66
N ASP A 4 -0.38 10.49 -2.33
CA ASP A 4 -1.70 10.66 -1.70
C ASP A 4 -2.39 9.33 -1.52
N ARG A 5 -2.29 8.46 -2.50
CA ARG A 5 -2.89 7.15 -2.41
C ARG A 5 -2.20 6.32 -1.33
N LEU A 6 -0.88 6.44 -1.24
CA LEU A 6 -0.11 5.74 -0.23
C LEU A 6 -0.56 6.17 1.17
N ARG A 7 -0.66 7.48 1.38
CA ARG A 7 -1.07 7.98 2.69
C ARG A 7 -2.47 7.54 3.05
N SER A 8 -3.42 7.68 2.13
CA SER A 8 -4.78 7.33 2.45
C SER A 8 -4.94 5.83 2.68
N THR A 9 -4.19 5.01 1.96
CA THR A 9 -4.24 3.57 2.16
C THR A 9 -3.69 3.22 3.53
N ARG A 10 -2.57 3.84 3.92
CA ARG A 10 -2.00 3.61 5.24
C ARG A 10 -2.99 3.95 6.34
N ILE A 11 -3.58 5.12 6.25
CA ILE A 11 -4.52 5.57 7.26
C ILE A 11 -5.73 4.65 7.31
N THR A 12 -6.25 4.30 6.17
CA THR A 12 -7.41 3.44 6.08
C THR A 12 -7.14 2.07 6.68
N ARG A 13 -5.92 1.58 6.53
CA ARG A 13 -5.56 0.30 7.12
C ARG A 13 -5.17 0.41 8.59
N GLY A 14 -5.13 1.61 9.14
CA GLY A 14 -4.89 1.80 10.57
C GLY A 14 -3.43 1.79 10.99
N TYR A 15 -2.52 2.08 10.08
CA TYR A 15 -1.11 2.08 10.40
C TYR A 15 -0.60 3.48 10.68
N THR A 16 0.27 3.61 11.66
CA THR A 16 0.95 4.87 11.90
C THR A 16 2.15 4.95 10.97
N LEU A 17 2.70 6.14 10.87
CA LEU A 17 3.91 6.34 10.07
C LEU A 17 5.04 5.45 10.60
N GLN A 18 5.20 5.42 11.91
CA GLN A 18 6.29 4.64 12.51
C GLN A 18 6.10 3.16 12.27
N LYS A 19 4.89 2.67 12.47
CA LYS A 19 4.65 1.25 12.27
C LYS A 19 4.87 0.83 10.84
N THR A 20 4.51 1.69 9.91
CA THR A 20 4.73 1.39 8.51
C THR A 20 6.22 1.33 8.19
N ALA A 21 6.97 2.33 8.66
CA ALA A 21 8.41 2.34 8.42
C ALA A 21 9.07 1.11 9.03
N ASP A 22 8.69 0.77 10.25
CA ASP A 22 9.24 -0.39 10.91
C ASP A 22 8.93 -1.67 10.15
N ALA A 23 7.70 -1.77 9.67
CA ALA A 23 7.27 -2.99 8.99
C ALA A 23 8.03 -3.25 7.70
N ILE A 24 8.41 -2.20 7.00
CA ILE A 24 9.15 -2.40 5.77
C ILE A 24 10.66 -2.21 5.95
N GLY A 25 11.07 -1.90 7.18
CA GLY A 25 12.50 -1.93 7.50
C GLY A 25 13.27 -0.68 7.13
N ILE A 26 12.66 0.48 7.18
CA ILE A 26 13.37 1.72 6.87
C ILE A 26 13.16 2.73 7.99
N ALA A 27 13.96 3.77 7.98
CA ALA A 27 13.82 4.83 8.97
C ALA A 27 12.54 5.60 8.74
N LEU A 28 11.97 6.11 9.82
CA LEU A 28 10.77 6.90 9.73
C LEU A 28 10.93 8.06 8.74
N ARG A 29 12.06 8.76 8.80
CA ARG A 29 12.30 9.87 7.91
C ARG A 29 12.25 9.45 6.44
N SER A 30 12.79 8.28 6.14
CA SER A 30 12.76 7.80 4.76
C SER A 30 11.34 7.53 4.31
N TYR A 31 10.55 6.92 5.18
CA TYR A 31 9.17 6.65 4.81
C TYR A 31 8.38 7.95 4.65
N GLN A 32 8.63 8.93 5.52
CA GLN A 32 7.93 10.20 5.43
C GLN A 32 8.16 10.87 4.09
N LYS A 33 9.33 10.68 3.51
CA LYS A 33 9.61 11.25 2.19
C LYS A 33 8.75 10.63 1.10
N TYR A 34 8.37 9.37 1.28
CA TYR A 34 7.46 8.75 0.32
C TYR A 34 6.09 9.42 0.36
N GLU A 35 5.61 9.74 1.54
CA GLU A 35 4.28 10.34 1.65
C GLU A 35 4.30 11.84 1.37
N SER A 36 5.45 12.49 1.45
CA SER A 36 5.53 13.89 1.11
C SER A 36 5.78 14.11 -0.37
N GLY A 37 6.17 13.07 -1.07
CA GLY A 37 6.48 13.20 -2.49
C GLY A 37 7.92 13.56 -2.75
N ASP A 38 8.76 13.67 -1.70
CA ASP A 38 10.15 14.01 -1.88
C ASP A 38 10.96 12.87 -2.47
N SER A 39 10.52 11.66 -2.29
CA SER A 39 11.17 10.52 -2.94
C SER A 39 10.15 9.44 -3.19
N GLU A 40 10.53 8.48 -4.03
CA GLU A 40 9.66 7.38 -4.34
C GLU A 40 10.32 6.09 -3.89
N PRO A 41 9.54 5.12 -3.43
CA PRO A 41 10.15 3.89 -2.95
C PRO A 41 10.77 3.11 -4.09
N ALA A 42 11.87 2.46 -3.80
CA ALA A 42 12.43 1.51 -4.71
C ALA A 42 11.43 0.39 -4.90
N PHE A 43 11.63 -0.37 -5.97
CA PHE A 43 10.69 -1.42 -6.32
C PHE A 43 10.45 -2.38 -5.16
N ASP A 44 11.51 -2.77 -4.47
CA ASP A 44 11.37 -3.69 -3.33
C ASP A 44 10.46 -3.13 -2.25
N TYR A 45 10.62 -1.86 -1.94
CA TYR A 45 9.80 -1.27 -0.87
C TYR A 45 8.37 -1.04 -1.34
N LEU A 46 8.18 -0.79 -2.62
CA LEU A 46 6.83 -0.67 -3.14
C LEU A 46 6.09 -1.98 -2.97
N VAL A 47 6.74 -3.09 -3.27
CA VAL A 47 6.13 -4.40 -3.10
C VAL A 47 5.84 -4.66 -1.63
N LYS A 48 6.77 -4.30 -0.74
CA LYS A 48 6.55 -4.50 0.69
C LYS A 48 5.37 -3.69 1.20
N LEU A 49 5.20 -2.47 0.70
CA LEU A 49 4.07 -1.65 1.10
C LEU A 49 2.75 -2.25 0.61
N ALA A 50 2.74 -2.72 -0.62
CA ALA A 50 1.54 -3.33 -1.16
C ALA A 50 1.18 -4.58 -0.36
N ASP A 51 2.17 -5.38 0.00
CA ASP A 51 1.93 -6.57 0.81
C ASP A 51 1.45 -6.20 2.20
N LEU A 52 2.07 -5.19 2.81
CA LEU A 52 1.68 -4.78 4.15
C LEU A 52 0.23 -4.32 4.19
N PHE A 53 -0.17 -3.52 3.22
CA PHE A 53 -1.53 -2.99 3.18
C PHE A 53 -2.49 -3.94 2.47
N GLU A 54 -1.97 -5.01 1.92
CA GLU A 54 -2.78 -6.04 1.23
C GLU A 54 -3.59 -5.44 0.10
N VAL A 55 -2.91 -4.69 -0.74
CA VAL A 55 -3.51 -4.12 -1.94
C VAL A 55 -2.58 -4.41 -3.11
N PRO A 56 -3.11 -4.43 -4.32
CA PRO A 56 -2.23 -4.58 -5.48
C PRO A 56 -1.31 -3.37 -5.63
N THR A 57 -0.12 -3.56 -6.15
CA THR A 57 0.77 -2.43 -6.40
C THR A 57 0.12 -1.45 -7.36
N ASP A 58 -0.66 -1.95 -8.32
CA ASP A 58 -1.35 -1.06 -9.26
C ASP A 58 -2.32 -0.13 -8.55
N PHE A 59 -2.91 -0.59 -7.46
CA PHE A 59 -3.79 0.26 -6.68
C PHE A 59 -3.00 1.41 -6.05
N LEU A 60 -1.84 1.11 -5.47
CA LEU A 60 -1.01 2.16 -4.89
C LEU A 60 -0.54 3.13 -5.94
N LEU A 61 -0.32 2.67 -7.15
CA LEU A 61 0.12 3.52 -8.23
C LEU A 61 -1.03 4.28 -8.88
N GLY A 62 -2.26 4.07 -8.43
CA GLY A 62 -3.38 4.81 -8.94
C GLY A 62 -3.92 4.28 -10.27
N ARG A 63 -3.73 3.01 -10.54
CA ARG A 63 -4.17 2.43 -11.82
C ARG A 63 -5.54 1.78 -11.69
N ASP A 64 -6.48 2.53 -11.15
CA ASP A 64 -7.82 1.99 -10.86
C ASP A 64 -8.56 1.52 -12.10
N GLU A 65 -8.41 2.27 -13.19
CA GLU A 65 -9.11 1.88 -14.41
C GLU A 65 -8.60 0.55 -14.93
N TYR A 66 -7.31 0.35 -14.84
CA TYR A 66 -6.72 -0.91 -15.27
C TYR A 66 -7.25 -2.05 -14.41
N LEU A 67 -7.30 -1.84 -13.09
CA LEU A 67 -7.79 -2.85 -12.19
C LEU A 67 -9.25 -3.19 -12.48
N LYS A 68 -10.06 -2.18 -12.75
CA LYS A 68 -11.43 -2.43 -13.10
C LYS A 68 -11.54 -3.26 -14.36
N SER A 69 -10.69 -3.00 -15.33
CA SER A 69 -10.75 -3.74 -16.58
C SER A 69 -10.43 -5.21 -16.38
N LEU A 70 -9.76 -5.55 -15.29
CA LEU A 70 -9.45 -6.94 -14.96
C LEU A 70 -10.47 -7.55 -14.02
N GLY A 71 -11.50 -6.80 -13.65
CA GLY A 71 -12.50 -7.31 -12.73
C GLY A 71 -12.04 -7.32 -11.28
N VAL A 72 -11.05 -6.51 -10.96
CA VAL A 72 -10.51 -6.49 -9.60
C VAL A 72 -11.11 -5.33 -8.83
N SER A 73 -11.54 -5.59 -7.60
CA SER A 73 -11.98 -4.49 -6.73
C SER A 73 -11.15 -4.55 -5.46
N VAL A 74 -10.85 -3.38 -4.92
CA VAL A 74 -10.03 -3.29 -3.74
C VAL A 74 -10.79 -2.51 -2.69
N ASP A 75 -10.96 -3.12 -1.53
CA ASP A 75 -11.62 -2.46 -0.42
C ASP A 75 -10.57 -2.10 0.61
N VAL A 76 -10.34 -0.82 0.81
CA VAL A 76 -9.38 -0.37 1.79
C VAL A 76 -10.04 0.31 2.96
N SER A 77 -11.33 0.10 3.14
CA SER A 77 -12.03 0.68 4.27
C SER A 77 -11.54 0.05 5.57
N PRO A 78 -11.33 0.83 6.59
CA PRO A 78 -10.92 0.26 7.87
C PRO A 78 -11.97 -0.66 8.46
N GLU A 79 -13.22 -0.49 8.06
CA GLU A 79 -14.25 -1.35 8.54
C GLU A 79 -14.60 -2.39 7.56
N GLY A 80 -13.82 -2.57 6.53
CA GLY A 80 -14.11 -3.55 5.52
C GLY A 80 -13.94 -4.93 6.06
N PRO A 81 -14.17 -5.92 5.22
CA PRO A 81 -14.08 -7.28 5.67
C PRO A 81 -12.69 -7.61 6.15
N PRO A 82 -12.57 -8.60 6.95
CA PRO A 82 -11.26 -8.98 7.41
C PRO A 82 -10.39 -9.31 6.23
N ARG A 83 -9.10 -9.12 6.42
CA ARG A 83 -8.22 -9.44 5.39
C ARG A 83 -8.27 -10.84 5.06
N HIS A 84 -8.22 -11.13 3.81
CA HIS A 84 -8.14 -12.48 3.40
C HIS A 84 -6.78 -12.99 3.58
N PRO A 85 -6.59 -14.23 3.77
CA PRO A 85 -5.26 -14.78 3.71
C PRO A 85 -4.71 -14.46 2.36
N LYS A 86 -3.42 -14.22 2.29
CA LYS A 86 -2.84 -13.95 1.04
C LYS A 86 -3.05 -15.08 0.13
N PRO A 87 -3.25 -14.83 -1.10
CA PRO A 87 -3.43 -15.91 -2.04
C PRO A 87 -2.26 -16.82 -1.97
N GLN A 88 -2.51 -18.04 -2.08
CA GLN A 88 -1.51 -18.93 -1.99
C GLN A 88 -0.68 -18.75 -3.07
N LYS A 89 0.25 -18.35 -2.92
CA LYS A 89 1.08 -18.15 -3.84
C LYS A 89 1.24 -19.25 -4.57
N ASN A 90 0.81 -20.02 -4.39
CA ASN A 90 0.99 -21.01 -4.94
C ASN A 90 0.25 -21.23 -5.84
N LEU A 91 0.01 -21.04 -5.93
CA LEU A 91 -0.64 -21.16 -6.73
C LEU A 91 -0.16 -21.56 -7.53
#